data_89edf14eaf656a8159a1d19cb7d913cd
#
_entry.id   89edf14eaf656a8159a1d19cb7d913cd
#
_cell.length_a   1.000
_cell.length_b   1.000
_cell.length_c   1.000
_cell.angle_alpha   90.00
_cell.angle_beta   90.00
_cell.angle_gamma   90.00
#
_symmetry.space_group_name_H-M   'P 1'
#
loop_
_entity.id
_entity.type
_entity.pdbx_description
1 polymer ?
#
loop_
_entity_poly.entity_id
_entity_poly.type
_entity_poly.pdbx_seq_one_letter_code
_entity_poly.pdbx_strand_id
1 'polypeptide(L)'
;MTQAFSSTLSVWPRSKSLISALEARELIALTAPITGTALTNMGMSITDTVMMGWSGPEALAAGAVVSDLYSIVYYFMAGILSASAALMAQALGARRGAEVRRVLRQGFFAAAILTIPAFLLVWNASSLLRMFGVEERVIELGNGYRQMMALTIVPMMFVAVWRNAFAALGRPKIFLVATLLALPANGLANEVFMFGFGPIPAMGVAGAGLSSAIVATGLAVGFAAFAVLNTEMRQLCLFPRCWRVDRRHLAEIFRLGIPIGFSSIGEVGVYLLSTVIISLFGATALAAHAITLRMAGVVYALTLGLSQAATVRVGYAVGRGDSRGMAESSWTALVVGTVFGLAIFAGLAGTAGSLPWLFLEDGKVGTAAVASTAAGLLFLLGVLNLAVGPTSSATAILRGFKDTRIPMVLTLTAKWAIGMPVAFFAGFHLGWNAGGVWTGLVVAEVATAILIYARLLRGGMELRWPS
;
A
#
# COMPACT_ATOMS: atom_id res chain seq x y z
N MET A 1 6.42 -36.30 4.67
CA MET A 1 6.16 -34.86 4.91
C MET A 1 7.33 -33.93 4.52
N THR A 2 8.57 -34.37 4.61
CA THR A 2 9.81 -33.61 4.28
C THR A 2 10.06 -33.47 2.76
N GLN A 3 9.65 -34.41 1.92
CA GLN A 3 9.93 -34.35 0.47
C GLN A 3 9.06 -33.36 -0.33
N ALA A 4 7.77 -33.20 0.02
CA ALA A 4 6.89 -32.25 -0.66
C ALA A 4 7.25 -30.79 -0.36
N PHE A 5 7.83 -30.52 0.82
CA PHE A 5 8.39 -29.21 1.16
C PHE A 5 9.68 -28.91 0.39
N SER A 6 10.46 -29.96 0.02
CA SER A 6 11.70 -29.78 -0.71
C SER A 6 11.50 -29.42 -2.18
N SER A 7 10.45 -29.89 -2.83
CA SER A 7 10.16 -29.60 -4.24
C SER A 7 9.67 -28.17 -4.50
N THR A 8 8.94 -27.57 -3.54
CA THR A 8 8.55 -26.15 -3.59
C THR A 8 9.67 -25.21 -3.20
N LEU A 9 10.71 -25.70 -2.52
CA LEU A 9 11.83 -24.90 -2.00
C LEU A 9 13.04 -24.87 -2.95
N SER A 10 13.02 -25.62 -4.06
CA SER A 10 14.10 -25.60 -5.09
C SER A 10 14.05 -24.38 -6.02
N VAL A 11 13.17 -23.42 -5.75
CA VAL A 11 12.85 -22.27 -6.64
C VAL A 11 13.97 -21.23 -6.70
N TRP A 12 14.98 -21.29 -5.80
CA TRP A 12 15.94 -20.19 -5.68
C TRP A 12 17.40 -20.65 -5.99
N PRO A 13 17.88 -20.45 -7.23
CA PRO A 13 19.26 -20.82 -7.59
C PRO A 13 20.30 -19.85 -6.97
N ARG A 14 21.53 -20.35 -6.82
CA ARG A 14 22.68 -19.59 -6.32
C ARG A 14 23.39 -18.90 -7.47
N SER A 15 23.59 -17.59 -7.41
CA SER A 15 24.41 -16.82 -8.35
C SER A 15 25.83 -16.56 -7.81
N LYS A 16 26.76 -16.27 -8.72
CA LYS A 16 28.18 -15.99 -8.39
C LYS A 16 28.48 -14.49 -8.22
N SER A 17 27.56 -13.59 -8.64
CA SER A 17 27.70 -12.13 -8.54
C SER A 17 26.81 -11.54 -7.44
N LEU A 18 27.14 -10.37 -6.88
CA LEU A 18 26.32 -9.66 -5.89
C LEU A 18 25.07 -9.03 -6.50
N ILE A 19 25.12 -8.74 -7.79
CA ILE A 19 23.97 -8.31 -8.57
C ILE A 19 23.72 -9.41 -9.59
N SER A 20 22.65 -10.16 -9.40
CA SER A 20 22.31 -11.29 -10.24
C SER A 20 21.12 -10.95 -11.11
N ALA A 21 21.26 -11.14 -12.42
CA ALA A 21 20.14 -11.05 -13.36
C ALA A 21 19.01 -12.01 -12.98
N LEU A 22 19.34 -13.14 -12.39
CA LEU A 22 18.38 -14.12 -11.92
C LEU A 22 17.62 -13.60 -10.70
N GLU A 23 18.30 -13.02 -9.70
CA GLU A 23 17.66 -12.42 -8.53
C GLU A 23 16.79 -11.23 -8.94
N ALA A 24 17.25 -10.40 -9.88
CA ALA A 24 16.44 -9.31 -10.43
C ALA A 24 15.19 -9.82 -11.13
N ARG A 25 15.30 -10.89 -11.93
CA ARG A 25 14.15 -11.53 -12.58
C ARG A 25 13.14 -12.05 -11.55
N GLU A 26 13.62 -12.70 -10.50
CA GLU A 26 12.77 -13.22 -9.43
C GLU A 26 12.09 -12.09 -8.63
N LEU A 27 12.83 -11.01 -8.34
CA LEU A 27 12.28 -9.83 -7.70
C LEU A 27 11.17 -9.20 -8.55
N ILE A 28 11.41 -9.01 -9.85
CA ILE A 28 10.42 -8.46 -10.79
C ILE A 28 9.24 -9.41 -10.95
N ALA A 29 9.46 -10.71 -11.00
CA ALA A 29 8.40 -11.73 -11.09
C ALA A 29 7.45 -11.72 -9.89
N LEU A 30 7.95 -11.33 -8.70
CA LEU A 30 7.12 -11.08 -7.52
C LEU A 30 6.49 -9.68 -7.55
N THR A 31 7.26 -8.67 -7.97
CA THR A 31 6.81 -7.28 -8.01
C THR A 31 5.60 -7.11 -8.93
N ALA A 32 5.66 -7.63 -10.16
CA ALA A 32 4.63 -7.41 -11.17
C ALA A 32 3.21 -7.82 -10.72
N PRO A 33 2.96 -9.02 -10.17
CA PRO A 33 1.62 -9.38 -9.71
C PRO A 33 1.19 -8.63 -8.43
N ILE A 34 2.12 -8.26 -7.54
CA ILE A 34 1.79 -7.45 -6.35
C ILE A 34 1.37 -6.05 -6.78
N THR A 35 2.11 -5.43 -7.69
CA THR A 35 1.77 -4.15 -8.31
C THR A 35 0.44 -4.23 -9.06
N GLY A 36 0.26 -5.26 -9.87
CA GLY A 36 -1.00 -5.48 -10.58
C GLY A 36 -2.21 -5.53 -9.64
N THR A 37 -2.05 -6.18 -8.49
CA THR A 37 -3.07 -6.20 -7.44
C THR A 37 -3.35 -4.79 -6.88
N ALA A 38 -2.32 -4.00 -6.61
CA ALA A 38 -2.49 -2.64 -6.09
C ALA A 38 -3.21 -1.73 -7.11
N LEU A 39 -2.86 -1.85 -8.40
CA LEU A 39 -3.54 -1.14 -9.48
C LEU A 39 -5.00 -1.60 -9.65
N THR A 40 -5.28 -2.89 -9.51
CA THR A 40 -6.65 -3.42 -9.56
C THR A 40 -7.50 -2.87 -8.41
N ASN A 41 -6.95 -2.80 -7.19
CA ASN A 41 -7.63 -2.19 -6.05
C ASN A 41 -7.90 -0.69 -6.28
N MET A 42 -6.95 0.02 -6.89
CA MET A 42 -7.15 1.40 -7.30
C MET A 42 -8.26 1.52 -8.36
N GLY A 43 -8.31 0.58 -9.31
CA GLY A 43 -9.40 0.48 -10.29
C GLY A 43 -10.77 0.32 -9.65
N MET A 44 -10.91 -0.54 -8.62
CA MET A 44 -12.16 -0.68 -7.87
C MET A 44 -12.56 0.66 -7.20
N SER A 45 -11.62 1.32 -6.53
CA SER A 45 -11.88 2.63 -5.90
C SER A 45 -12.30 3.70 -6.92
N ILE A 46 -11.71 3.70 -8.12
CA ILE A 46 -12.10 4.61 -9.20
C ILE A 46 -13.51 4.26 -9.69
N THR A 47 -13.83 2.99 -9.90
CA THR A 47 -15.16 2.54 -10.29
C THR A 47 -16.22 2.99 -9.28
N ASP A 48 -15.99 2.79 -7.99
CA ASP A 48 -16.87 3.24 -6.92
C ASP A 48 -17.08 4.76 -6.98
N THR A 49 -15.99 5.54 -7.13
CA THR A 49 -16.03 7.00 -7.21
C THR A 49 -16.83 7.50 -8.41
N VAL A 50 -16.62 6.90 -9.59
CA VAL A 50 -17.35 7.26 -10.83
C VAL A 50 -18.84 6.99 -10.67
N MET A 51 -19.20 5.80 -10.15
CA MET A 51 -20.60 5.41 -9.98
C MET A 51 -21.31 6.26 -8.91
N MET A 52 -20.60 6.65 -7.84
CA MET A 52 -21.11 7.63 -6.87
C MET A 52 -21.34 9.01 -7.51
N GLY A 53 -20.46 9.42 -8.43
CA GLY A 53 -20.61 10.65 -9.21
C GLY A 53 -21.89 10.66 -10.06
N TRP A 54 -22.29 9.51 -10.61
CA TRP A 54 -23.58 9.38 -11.33
C TRP A 54 -24.80 9.56 -10.43
N SER A 55 -24.65 9.31 -9.13
CA SER A 55 -25.70 9.57 -8.13
C SER A 55 -25.80 11.04 -7.68
N GLY A 56 -24.88 11.89 -8.13
CA GLY A 56 -24.86 13.33 -7.91
C GLY A 56 -23.68 13.83 -7.05
N PRO A 57 -23.44 15.15 -7.04
CA PRO A 57 -22.28 15.76 -6.37
C PRO A 57 -22.29 15.58 -4.85
N GLU A 58 -23.45 15.62 -4.20
CA GLU A 58 -23.56 15.39 -2.74
C GLU A 58 -23.22 13.94 -2.39
N ALA A 59 -23.66 12.97 -3.20
CA ALA A 59 -23.35 11.55 -3.05
C ALA A 59 -21.86 11.29 -3.20
N LEU A 60 -21.23 11.92 -4.21
CA LEU A 60 -19.80 11.85 -4.45
C LEU A 60 -19.00 12.42 -3.27
N ALA A 61 -19.40 13.58 -2.74
CA ALA A 61 -18.73 14.21 -1.60
C ALA A 61 -18.83 13.33 -0.35
N ALA A 62 -20.03 12.80 -0.06
CA ALA A 62 -20.25 11.88 1.07
C ALA A 62 -19.41 10.60 0.94
N GLY A 63 -19.39 10.00 -0.27
CA GLY A 63 -18.58 8.83 -0.56
C GLY A 63 -17.09 9.09 -0.41
N ALA A 64 -16.59 10.23 -0.90
CA ALA A 64 -15.17 10.58 -0.81
C ALA A 64 -14.69 10.70 0.65
N VAL A 65 -15.41 11.44 1.50
CA VAL A 65 -15.07 11.62 2.92
C VAL A 65 -15.02 10.28 3.66
N VAL A 66 -15.98 9.41 3.42
CA VAL A 66 -16.02 8.08 4.06
C VAL A 66 -14.91 7.17 3.52
N SER A 67 -14.64 7.21 2.22
CA SER A 67 -13.56 6.42 1.59
C SER A 67 -12.18 6.83 2.11
N ASP A 68 -11.94 8.12 2.31
CA ASP A 68 -10.68 8.62 2.84
C ASP A 68 -10.49 8.18 4.30
N LEU A 69 -11.53 8.31 5.13
CA LEU A 69 -11.50 7.81 6.50
C LEU A 69 -11.22 6.30 6.57
N TYR A 70 -11.95 5.51 5.76
CA TYR A 70 -11.75 4.08 5.65
C TYR A 70 -10.31 3.74 5.25
N SER A 71 -9.78 4.45 4.26
CA SER A 71 -8.43 4.22 3.73
C SER A 71 -7.35 4.44 4.78
N ILE A 72 -7.46 5.50 5.58
CA ILE A 72 -6.52 5.79 6.67
C ILE A 72 -6.50 4.63 7.67
N VAL A 73 -7.69 4.18 8.11
CA VAL A 73 -7.82 3.07 9.06
C VAL A 73 -7.29 1.78 8.46
N TYR A 74 -7.69 1.48 7.22
CA TYR A 74 -7.26 0.28 6.51
C TYR A 74 -5.74 0.21 6.33
N TYR A 75 -5.10 1.28 5.83
CA TYR A 75 -3.65 1.29 5.60
C TYR A 75 -2.84 1.16 6.90
N PHE A 76 -3.33 1.73 7.99
CA PHE A 76 -2.71 1.53 9.30
C PHE A 76 -2.72 0.05 9.71
N MET A 77 -3.91 -0.56 9.69
CA MET A 77 -4.09 -1.95 10.10
C MET A 77 -3.39 -2.92 9.15
N ALA A 78 -3.49 -2.69 7.83
CA ALA A 78 -2.79 -3.48 6.82
C ALA A 78 -1.26 -3.35 6.94
N GLY A 79 -0.76 -2.16 7.31
CA GLY A 79 0.63 -1.93 7.67
C GLY A 79 1.09 -2.81 8.82
N ILE A 80 0.29 -2.91 9.89
CA ILE A 80 0.58 -3.81 11.02
C ILE A 80 0.64 -5.28 10.55
N LEU A 81 -0.33 -5.71 9.78
CA LEU A 81 -0.40 -7.08 9.27
C LEU A 81 0.72 -7.43 8.28
N SER A 82 1.32 -6.42 7.61
CA SER A 82 2.39 -6.63 6.63
C SER A 82 3.65 -7.26 7.24
N ALA A 83 3.89 -7.10 8.54
CA ALA A 83 4.97 -7.76 9.26
C ALA A 83 4.92 -9.29 9.12
N SER A 84 3.73 -9.87 8.95
CA SER A 84 3.55 -11.31 8.78
C SER A 84 4.24 -11.84 7.51
N ALA A 85 4.37 -11.02 6.45
CA ALA A 85 5.04 -11.42 5.21
C ALA A 85 6.55 -11.68 5.43
N ALA A 86 7.25 -10.75 6.12
CA ALA A 86 8.66 -10.91 6.46
C ALA A 86 8.89 -12.12 7.37
N LEU A 87 8.05 -12.30 8.39
CA LEU A 87 8.15 -13.43 9.31
C LEU A 87 7.93 -14.78 8.60
N MET A 88 6.92 -14.86 7.73
CA MET A 88 6.67 -16.07 6.93
C MET A 88 7.81 -16.34 5.96
N ALA A 89 8.34 -15.32 5.29
CA ALA A 89 9.47 -15.46 4.37
C ALA A 89 10.72 -15.97 5.10
N GLN A 90 11.03 -15.47 6.29
CA GLN A 90 12.14 -15.98 7.11
C GLN A 90 11.93 -17.43 7.53
N ALA A 91 10.72 -17.79 7.99
CA ALA A 91 10.40 -19.16 8.38
C ALA A 91 10.50 -20.12 7.19
N LEU A 92 10.12 -19.68 5.99
CA LEU A 92 10.30 -20.44 4.73
C LEU A 92 11.77 -20.62 4.38
N GLY A 93 12.57 -19.55 4.43
CA GLY A 93 14.01 -19.61 4.21
C GLY A 93 14.72 -20.58 5.16
N ALA A 94 14.34 -20.58 6.42
CA ALA A 94 14.82 -21.50 7.44
C ALA A 94 14.28 -22.94 7.28
N ARG A 95 13.44 -23.23 6.27
CA ARG A 95 12.77 -24.52 6.05
C ARG A 95 11.90 -24.98 7.24
N ARG A 96 11.40 -24.03 8.03
CA ARG A 96 10.56 -24.27 9.22
C ARG A 96 9.07 -24.17 8.90
N GLY A 97 8.52 -25.12 8.13
CA GLY A 97 7.12 -25.09 7.71
C GLY A 97 6.11 -25.03 8.86
N ALA A 98 6.43 -25.59 10.04
CA ALA A 98 5.60 -25.47 11.24
C ALA A 98 5.51 -24.00 11.73
N GLU A 99 6.58 -23.23 11.57
CA GLU A 99 6.65 -21.81 11.96
C GLU A 99 5.86 -20.95 10.97
N VAL A 100 5.95 -21.22 9.65
CA VAL A 100 5.10 -20.57 8.65
C VAL A 100 3.62 -20.69 9.01
N ARG A 101 3.17 -21.90 9.36
CA ARG A 101 1.78 -22.14 9.80
C ARG A 101 1.41 -21.37 11.05
N ARG A 102 2.34 -21.29 12.02
CA ARG A 102 2.10 -20.51 13.26
C ARG A 102 1.97 -19.04 12.94
N VAL A 103 2.90 -18.47 12.18
CA VAL A 103 2.86 -17.05 11.81
C VAL A 103 1.57 -16.71 11.04
N LEU A 104 1.17 -17.55 10.06
CA LEU A 104 -0.06 -17.34 9.32
C LEU A 104 -1.29 -17.34 10.23
N ARG A 105 -1.41 -18.31 11.13
CA ARG A 105 -2.51 -18.33 12.12
C ARG A 105 -2.52 -17.12 13.02
N GLN A 106 -1.35 -16.72 13.52
CA GLN A 106 -1.26 -15.51 14.34
C GLN A 106 -1.54 -14.25 13.53
N GLY A 107 -1.27 -14.24 12.22
CA GLY A 107 -1.72 -13.19 11.32
C GLY A 107 -3.25 -13.05 11.31
N PHE A 108 -3.98 -14.17 11.26
CA PHE A 108 -5.45 -14.14 11.35
C PHE A 108 -5.96 -13.72 12.74
N PHE A 109 -5.28 -14.11 13.84
CA PHE A 109 -5.61 -13.59 15.17
C PHE A 109 -5.33 -12.08 15.26
N ALA A 110 -4.21 -11.62 14.74
CA ALA A 110 -3.91 -10.19 14.68
C ALA A 110 -4.96 -9.43 13.86
N ALA A 111 -5.37 -9.98 12.71
CA ALA A 111 -6.45 -9.42 11.89
C ALA A 111 -7.76 -9.32 12.68
N ALA A 112 -8.17 -10.38 13.39
CA ALA A 112 -9.37 -10.37 14.21
C ALA A 112 -9.31 -9.34 15.35
N ILE A 113 -8.16 -9.23 16.03
CA ILE A 113 -7.95 -8.24 17.10
C ILE A 113 -8.02 -6.82 16.54
N LEU A 114 -7.38 -6.55 15.39
CA LEU A 114 -7.33 -5.25 14.75
C LEU A 114 -8.67 -4.86 14.14
N THR A 115 -9.47 -5.83 13.72
CA THR A 115 -10.82 -5.59 13.16
C THR A 115 -11.73 -4.90 14.16
N ILE A 116 -11.65 -5.23 15.46
CA ILE A 116 -12.54 -4.67 16.48
C ILE A 116 -12.38 -3.14 16.59
N PRO A 117 -11.20 -2.60 16.91
CA PRO A 117 -11.03 -1.14 16.99
C PRO A 117 -11.24 -0.45 15.65
N ALA A 118 -10.83 -1.06 14.53
CA ALA A 118 -11.03 -0.49 13.20
C ALA A 118 -12.53 -0.38 12.85
N PHE A 119 -13.29 -1.44 13.10
CA PHE A 119 -14.74 -1.46 12.90
C PHE A 119 -15.42 -0.40 13.77
N LEU A 120 -15.15 -0.37 15.08
CA LEU A 120 -15.74 0.58 16.01
C LEU A 120 -15.42 2.03 15.65
N LEU A 121 -14.19 2.30 15.20
CA LEU A 121 -13.77 3.63 14.77
C LEU A 121 -14.56 4.09 13.54
N VAL A 122 -14.63 3.28 12.49
CA VAL A 122 -15.36 3.64 11.26
C VAL A 122 -16.86 3.66 11.51
N TRP A 123 -17.41 2.72 12.29
CA TRP A 123 -18.83 2.66 12.62
C TRP A 123 -19.31 3.91 13.37
N ASN A 124 -18.49 4.45 14.28
CA ASN A 124 -18.84 5.61 15.11
C ASN A 124 -18.24 6.93 14.61
N ALA A 125 -17.68 6.96 13.41
CA ALA A 125 -16.90 8.11 12.94
C ALA A 125 -17.71 9.38 12.65
N SER A 126 -19.05 9.35 12.67
CA SER A 126 -19.88 10.54 12.51
C SER A 126 -19.51 11.65 13.50
N SER A 127 -19.27 11.29 14.78
CA SER A 127 -18.84 12.25 15.81
C SER A 127 -17.46 12.85 15.49
N LEU A 128 -16.55 12.02 14.97
CA LEU A 128 -15.21 12.47 14.56
C LEU A 128 -15.31 13.42 13.36
N LEU A 129 -16.11 13.09 12.36
CA LEU A 129 -16.32 13.94 11.18
C LEU A 129 -16.93 15.30 11.54
N ARG A 130 -17.90 15.34 12.48
CA ARG A 130 -18.44 16.61 13.03
C ARG A 130 -17.35 17.45 13.70
N MET A 131 -16.47 16.82 14.47
CA MET A 131 -15.38 17.51 15.15
C MET A 131 -14.38 18.13 14.15
N PHE A 132 -14.21 17.52 12.98
CA PHE A 132 -13.41 18.08 11.88
C PHE A 132 -14.16 19.08 10.99
N GLY A 133 -15.40 19.44 11.33
CA GLY A 133 -16.17 20.47 10.62
C GLY A 133 -16.79 19.98 9.30
N VAL A 134 -16.97 18.68 9.12
CA VAL A 134 -17.68 18.14 7.95
C VAL A 134 -19.16 18.50 8.07
N GLU A 135 -19.74 18.98 6.98
CA GLU A 135 -21.13 19.39 6.90
C GLU A 135 -22.09 18.23 7.27
N GLU A 136 -23.11 18.51 8.10
CA GLU A 136 -24.04 17.48 8.61
C GLU A 136 -24.76 16.76 7.46
N ARG A 137 -25.12 17.48 6.40
CA ARG A 137 -25.73 16.91 5.19
C ARG A 137 -24.88 15.81 4.56
N VAL A 138 -23.57 16.03 4.46
CA VAL A 138 -22.58 15.06 3.91
C VAL A 138 -22.47 13.85 4.84
N ILE A 139 -22.49 14.06 6.16
CA ILE A 139 -22.43 12.99 7.16
C ILE A 139 -23.68 12.11 7.08
N GLU A 140 -24.88 12.72 7.00
CA GLU A 140 -26.13 11.99 6.89
C GLU A 140 -26.19 11.13 5.62
N LEU A 141 -25.88 11.72 4.46
CA LEU A 141 -25.86 11.01 3.18
C LEU A 141 -24.81 9.87 3.17
N GLY A 142 -23.65 10.09 3.80
CA GLY A 142 -22.58 9.11 3.91
C GLY A 142 -22.83 8.03 4.97
N ASN A 143 -23.83 8.15 5.84
CA ASN A 143 -24.00 7.27 7.00
C ASN A 143 -24.17 5.79 6.62
N GLY A 144 -25.06 5.49 5.66
CA GLY A 144 -25.24 4.13 5.15
C GLY A 144 -23.99 3.55 4.55
N TYR A 145 -23.29 4.33 3.73
CA TYR A 145 -22.00 3.93 3.14
C TYR A 145 -20.94 3.64 4.20
N ARG A 146 -20.82 4.51 5.20
CA ARG A 146 -19.89 4.37 6.31
C ARG A 146 -20.13 3.08 7.10
N GLN A 147 -21.38 2.73 7.36
CA GLN A 147 -21.75 1.49 8.05
C GLN A 147 -21.36 0.26 7.22
N MET A 148 -21.62 0.27 5.91
CA MET A 148 -21.24 -0.82 5.02
C MET A 148 -19.70 -0.91 4.87
N MET A 149 -19.00 0.21 4.80
CA MET A 149 -17.54 0.22 4.78
C MET A 149 -16.93 -0.29 6.10
N ALA A 150 -17.56 -0.02 7.24
CA ALA A 150 -17.15 -0.64 8.51
C ALA A 150 -17.28 -2.16 8.48
N LEU A 151 -18.35 -2.71 7.90
CA LEU A 151 -18.49 -4.16 7.68
C LEU A 151 -17.43 -4.71 6.72
N THR A 152 -17.05 -3.95 5.69
CA THR A 152 -16.01 -4.30 4.73
C THR A 152 -14.63 -4.49 5.39
N ILE A 153 -14.34 -3.78 6.49
CA ILE A 153 -13.08 -3.93 7.24
C ILE A 153 -12.88 -5.39 7.68
N VAL A 154 -13.95 -6.06 8.13
CA VAL A 154 -13.86 -7.43 8.65
C VAL A 154 -13.20 -8.38 7.62
N PRO A 155 -13.79 -8.62 6.45
CA PRO A 155 -13.17 -9.51 5.46
C PRO A 155 -11.83 -8.96 4.92
N MET A 156 -11.69 -7.64 4.78
CA MET A 156 -10.47 -7.04 4.23
C MET A 156 -9.24 -7.23 5.11
N MET A 157 -9.38 -7.30 6.44
CA MET A 157 -8.26 -7.66 7.32
C MET A 157 -7.79 -9.10 7.06
N PHE A 158 -8.72 -10.04 6.85
CA PHE A 158 -8.37 -11.42 6.49
C PHE A 158 -7.76 -11.52 5.09
N VAL A 159 -8.30 -10.77 4.13
CA VAL A 159 -7.73 -10.64 2.77
C VAL A 159 -6.30 -10.11 2.81
N ALA A 160 -5.99 -9.13 3.68
CA ALA A 160 -4.63 -8.61 3.86
C ALA A 160 -3.64 -9.70 4.35
N VAL A 161 -4.08 -10.59 5.26
CA VAL A 161 -3.26 -11.73 5.71
C VAL A 161 -3.01 -12.71 4.56
N TRP A 162 -4.03 -13.04 3.76
CA TRP A 162 -3.88 -13.89 2.58
C TRP A 162 -2.92 -13.28 1.56
N ARG A 163 -3.03 -11.98 1.29
CA ARG A 163 -2.09 -11.26 0.41
C ARG A 163 -0.65 -11.45 0.86
N ASN A 164 -0.37 -11.24 2.14
CA ASN A 164 0.95 -11.41 2.72
C ASN A 164 1.43 -12.87 2.65
N ALA A 165 0.54 -13.83 2.86
CA ALA A 165 0.84 -15.25 2.77
C ALA A 165 1.21 -15.66 1.34
N PHE A 166 0.41 -15.28 0.33
CA PHE A 166 0.70 -15.60 -1.06
C PHE A 166 1.98 -14.92 -1.55
N ALA A 167 2.26 -13.69 -1.11
CA ALA A 167 3.52 -13.01 -1.41
C ALA A 167 4.72 -13.77 -0.80
N ALA A 168 4.65 -14.13 0.48
CA ALA A 168 5.70 -14.88 1.16
C ALA A 168 5.92 -16.27 0.56
N LEU A 169 4.85 -16.95 0.13
CA LEU A 169 4.90 -18.27 -0.52
C LEU A 169 5.38 -18.22 -1.99
N GLY A 170 5.71 -17.02 -2.53
CA GLY A 170 6.12 -16.85 -3.91
C GLY A 170 5.00 -17.04 -4.94
N ARG A 171 3.73 -16.91 -4.53
CA ARG A 171 2.53 -17.13 -5.36
C ARG A 171 1.59 -15.91 -5.45
N PRO A 172 2.10 -14.68 -5.61
CA PRO A 172 1.26 -13.49 -5.64
C PRO A 172 0.30 -13.45 -6.84
N LYS A 173 0.55 -14.22 -7.90
CA LYS A 173 -0.34 -14.35 -9.06
C LYS A 173 -1.75 -14.85 -8.68
N ILE A 174 -1.88 -15.72 -7.67
CA ILE A 174 -3.17 -16.21 -7.20
C ILE A 174 -4.01 -15.04 -6.68
N PHE A 175 -3.38 -14.15 -5.92
CA PHE A 175 -4.05 -12.98 -5.38
C PHE A 175 -4.42 -11.99 -6.50
N LEU A 176 -3.53 -11.75 -7.46
CA LEU A 176 -3.79 -10.89 -8.61
C LEU A 176 -5.00 -11.38 -9.43
N VAL A 177 -5.05 -12.67 -9.78
CA VAL A 177 -6.16 -13.21 -10.57
C VAL A 177 -7.49 -13.05 -9.84
N ALA A 178 -7.52 -13.36 -8.54
CA ALA A 178 -8.73 -13.18 -7.75
C ALA A 178 -9.20 -11.72 -7.70
N THR A 179 -8.29 -10.76 -7.53
CA THR A 179 -8.64 -9.34 -7.52
C THR A 179 -9.03 -8.81 -8.90
N LEU A 180 -8.42 -9.30 -9.98
CA LEU A 180 -8.84 -8.98 -11.35
C LEU A 180 -10.27 -9.44 -11.64
N LEU A 181 -10.68 -10.60 -11.12
CA LEU A 181 -12.06 -11.07 -11.21
C LEU A 181 -13.01 -10.27 -10.29
N ALA A 182 -12.51 -9.82 -9.16
CA ALA A 182 -13.27 -9.01 -8.21
C ALA A 182 -13.60 -7.61 -8.76
N LEU A 183 -12.76 -7.04 -9.63
CA LEU A 183 -13.00 -5.70 -10.20
C LEU A 183 -14.32 -5.61 -11.01
N PRO A 184 -14.58 -6.43 -12.04
CA PRO A 184 -15.87 -6.40 -12.73
C PRO A 184 -17.03 -6.85 -11.82
N ALA A 185 -16.79 -7.79 -10.89
CA ALA A 185 -17.81 -8.21 -9.93
C ALA A 185 -18.24 -7.04 -9.01
N ASN A 186 -17.30 -6.20 -8.60
CA ASN A 186 -17.60 -4.99 -7.82
C ASN A 186 -18.42 -3.98 -8.65
N GLY A 187 -18.04 -3.73 -9.91
CA GLY A 187 -18.81 -2.84 -10.78
C GLY A 187 -20.24 -3.33 -11.01
N LEU A 188 -20.42 -4.63 -11.28
CA LEU A 188 -21.75 -5.24 -11.45
C LEU A 188 -22.56 -5.20 -10.13
N ALA A 189 -21.93 -5.46 -9.00
CA ALA A 189 -22.59 -5.36 -7.71
C ALA A 189 -22.98 -3.92 -7.39
N ASN A 190 -22.14 -2.93 -7.73
CA ASN A 190 -22.49 -1.52 -7.61
C ASN A 190 -23.72 -1.17 -8.45
N GLU A 191 -23.79 -1.63 -9.71
CA GLU A 191 -24.96 -1.41 -10.58
C GLU A 191 -26.25 -1.93 -9.91
N VAL A 192 -26.19 -3.15 -9.39
CA VAL A 192 -27.34 -3.79 -8.75
C VAL A 192 -27.77 -3.09 -7.46
N PHE A 193 -26.84 -2.76 -6.59
CA PHE A 193 -27.17 -2.25 -5.25
C PHE A 193 -27.28 -0.72 -5.18
N MET A 194 -26.53 0.02 -6.01
CA MET A 194 -26.66 1.48 -6.03
C MET A 194 -27.92 1.95 -6.77
N PHE A 195 -28.17 1.37 -7.95
CA PHE A 195 -29.24 1.84 -8.84
C PHE A 195 -30.51 0.97 -8.79
N GLY A 196 -30.42 -0.23 -8.20
CA GLY A 196 -31.51 -1.19 -8.08
C GLY A 196 -31.63 -2.09 -9.30
N PHE A 197 -32.00 -3.34 -9.10
CA PHE A 197 -32.24 -4.30 -10.17
C PHE A 197 -33.36 -5.28 -9.79
N GLY A 198 -34.43 -5.30 -10.56
CA GLY A 198 -35.58 -6.17 -10.30
C GLY A 198 -36.20 -5.95 -8.91
N PRO A 199 -36.21 -6.95 -8.02
CA PRO A 199 -36.78 -6.82 -6.67
C PRO A 199 -35.86 -6.09 -5.69
N ILE A 200 -34.61 -5.78 -6.07
CA ILE A 200 -33.63 -5.12 -5.20
C ILE A 200 -33.82 -3.60 -5.34
N PRO A 201 -34.18 -2.88 -4.25
CA PRO A 201 -34.35 -1.44 -4.29
C PRO A 201 -33.00 -0.72 -4.44
N ALA A 202 -33.01 0.46 -5.05
CA ALA A 202 -31.84 1.32 -5.13
C ALA A 202 -31.43 1.80 -3.73
N MET A 203 -30.17 1.55 -3.34
CA MET A 203 -29.62 1.93 -2.04
C MET A 203 -28.70 3.16 -2.13
N GLY A 204 -28.50 3.72 -3.34
CA GLY A 204 -27.60 4.83 -3.56
C GLY A 204 -26.17 4.55 -3.09
N VAL A 205 -25.53 5.50 -2.42
CA VAL A 205 -24.15 5.38 -1.95
C VAL A 205 -23.94 4.19 -1.00
N ALA A 206 -24.95 3.86 -0.18
CA ALA A 206 -24.89 2.70 0.73
C ALA A 206 -24.75 1.38 -0.06
N GLY A 207 -25.33 1.31 -1.26
CA GLY A 207 -25.19 0.17 -2.18
C GLY A 207 -23.75 -0.07 -2.62
N ALA A 208 -22.96 0.97 -2.86
CA ALA A 208 -21.52 0.84 -3.17
C ALA A 208 -20.75 0.20 -2.00
N GLY A 209 -21.04 0.59 -0.76
CA GLY A 209 -20.44 -0.01 0.42
C GLY A 209 -20.84 -1.48 0.59
N LEU A 210 -22.10 -1.82 0.34
CA LEU A 210 -22.58 -3.21 0.38
C LEU A 210 -21.90 -4.07 -0.68
N SER A 211 -21.77 -3.56 -1.89
CA SER A 211 -21.03 -4.22 -2.99
C SER A 211 -19.59 -4.54 -2.58
N SER A 212 -18.89 -3.55 -2.04
CA SER A 212 -17.51 -3.70 -1.55
C SER A 212 -17.44 -4.75 -0.42
N ALA A 213 -18.41 -4.78 0.51
CA ALA A 213 -18.47 -5.77 1.58
C ALA A 213 -18.70 -7.20 1.05
N ILE A 214 -19.60 -7.36 0.08
CA ILE A 214 -19.87 -8.66 -0.54
C ILE A 214 -18.64 -9.17 -1.29
N VAL A 215 -18.02 -8.32 -2.12
CA VAL A 215 -16.83 -8.69 -2.89
C VAL A 215 -15.64 -9.01 -1.97
N ALA A 216 -15.41 -8.21 -0.92
CA ALA A 216 -14.36 -8.48 0.06
C ALA A 216 -14.61 -9.80 0.82
N THR A 217 -15.86 -10.09 1.18
CA THR A 217 -16.25 -11.36 1.80
C THR A 217 -16.03 -12.53 0.84
N GLY A 218 -16.43 -12.36 -0.42
CA GLY A 218 -16.18 -13.34 -1.48
C GLY A 218 -14.69 -13.64 -1.66
N LEU A 219 -13.83 -12.62 -1.66
CA LEU A 219 -12.38 -12.80 -1.70
C LEU A 219 -11.85 -13.55 -0.47
N ALA A 220 -12.28 -13.15 0.74
CA ALA A 220 -11.83 -13.79 1.98
C ALA A 220 -12.21 -15.28 2.03
N VAL A 221 -13.47 -15.59 1.70
CA VAL A 221 -13.98 -16.97 1.64
C VAL A 221 -13.33 -17.74 0.49
N GLY A 222 -13.19 -17.11 -0.69
CA GLY A 222 -12.53 -17.70 -1.85
C GLY A 222 -11.10 -18.12 -1.58
N PHE A 223 -10.30 -17.28 -0.91
CA PHE A 223 -8.93 -17.63 -0.52
C PHE A 223 -8.90 -18.73 0.55
N ALA A 224 -9.84 -18.73 1.49
CA ALA A 224 -9.96 -19.81 2.48
C ALA A 224 -10.32 -21.13 1.80
N ALA A 225 -11.29 -21.12 0.89
CA ALA A 225 -11.68 -22.28 0.09
C ALA A 225 -10.51 -22.78 -0.78
N PHE A 226 -9.81 -21.88 -1.47
CA PHE A 226 -8.62 -22.22 -2.25
C PHE A 226 -7.56 -22.91 -1.40
N ALA A 227 -7.31 -22.41 -0.18
CA ALA A 227 -6.32 -23.00 0.73
C ALA A 227 -6.71 -24.41 1.22
N VAL A 228 -8.00 -24.72 1.28
CA VAL A 228 -8.51 -26.05 1.63
C VAL A 228 -8.54 -27.00 0.43
N LEU A 229 -8.94 -26.51 -0.74
CA LEU A 229 -9.16 -27.32 -1.94
C LEU A 229 -7.87 -27.58 -2.72
N ASN A 230 -6.95 -26.62 -2.74
CA ASN A 230 -5.69 -26.78 -3.46
C ASN A 230 -4.77 -27.77 -2.76
N THR A 231 -4.33 -28.80 -3.46
CA THR A 231 -3.55 -29.92 -2.93
C THR A 231 -2.24 -29.46 -2.27
N GLU A 232 -1.57 -28.47 -2.85
CA GLU A 232 -0.29 -27.95 -2.34
C GLU A 232 -0.49 -27.08 -1.10
N MET A 233 -1.54 -26.23 -1.07
CA MET A 233 -1.89 -25.42 0.10
C MET A 233 -2.40 -26.31 1.25
N ARG A 234 -3.15 -27.37 0.94
CA ARG A 234 -3.62 -28.34 1.91
C ARG A 234 -2.49 -29.09 2.61
N GLN A 235 -1.37 -29.34 1.92
CA GLN A 235 -0.17 -29.93 2.51
C GLN A 235 0.49 -29.02 3.58
N LEU A 236 0.28 -27.72 3.49
CA LEU A 236 0.72 -26.78 4.50
C LEU A 236 -0.06 -26.91 5.81
N CYS A 237 -1.17 -27.66 5.83
CA CYS A 237 -2.01 -27.90 7.00
C CYS A 237 -2.32 -26.57 7.76
N LEU A 238 -2.86 -25.57 7.06
CA LEU A 238 -3.03 -24.22 7.59
C LEU A 238 -4.06 -24.15 8.72
N PHE A 239 -5.11 -24.97 8.66
CA PHE A 239 -6.25 -24.94 9.58
C PHE A 239 -6.18 -25.84 10.82
N PRO A 240 -5.37 -26.94 10.90
CA PRO A 240 -5.30 -27.72 12.12
C PRO A 240 -4.93 -26.89 13.34
N ARG A 241 -5.73 -26.97 14.39
CA ARG A 241 -5.54 -26.22 15.65
C ARG A 241 -5.58 -24.70 15.45
N CYS A 242 -6.47 -24.20 14.59
CA CYS A 242 -6.63 -22.78 14.30
C CYS A 242 -6.94 -21.92 15.56
N TRP A 243 -7.52 -22.50 16.62
CA TRP A 243 -7.82 -21.84 17.90
C TRP A 243 -6.62 -21.64 18.84
N ARG A 244 -5.42 -22.18 18.54
CA ARG A 244 -4.24 -22.02 19.41
C ARG A 244 -3.59 -20.67 19.18
N VAL A 245 -3.68 -19.79 20.18
CA VAL A 245 -2.94 -18.53 20.23
C VAL A 245 -1.49 -18.80 20.64
N ASP A 246 -0.55 -18.40 19.80
CA ASP A 246 0.88 -18.38 20.12
C ASP A 246 1.27 -16.92 20.44
N ARG A 247 1.30 -16.61 21.75
CA ARG A 247 1.56 -15.24 22.23
C ARG A 247 2.88 -14.66 21.71
N ARG A 248 3.90 -15.51 21.51
CA ARG A 248 5.22 -15.07 21.04
C ARG A 248 5.15 -14.55 19.62
N HIS A 249 4.60 -15.34 18.69
CA HIS A 249 4.47 -14.93 17.28
C HIS A 249 3.46 -13.80 17.12
N LEU A 250 2.38 -13.80 17.89
CA LEU A 250 1.40 -12.71 17.87
C LEU A 250 2.05 -11.38 18.33
N ALA A 251 2.77 -11.40 19.46
CA ALA A 251 3.49 -10.22 19.95
C ALA A 251 4.57 -9.75 18.96
N GLU A 252 5.23 -10.67 18.25
CA GLU A 252 6.22 -10.32 17.23
C GLU A 252 5.58 -9.62 16.03
N ILE A 253 4.39 -10.07 15.57
CA ILE A 253 3.62 -9.38 14.51
C ILE A 253 3.30 -7.95 14.92
N PHE A 254 2.79 -7.72 16.13
CA PHE A 254 2.49 -6.37 16.62
C PHE A 254 3.75 -5.53 16.83
N ARG A 255 4.80 -6.10 17.42
CA ARG A 255 6.07 -5.39 17.67
C ARG A 255 6.71 -4.87 16.39
N LEU A 256 6.67 -5.64 15.30
CA LEU A 256 7.22 -5.25 14.01
C LEU A 256 6.21 -4.45 13.19
N GLY A 257 4.94 -4.77 13.30
CA GLY A 257 3.88 -4.21 12.47
C GLY A 257 3.43 -2.82 12.91
N ILE A 258 3.32 -2.55 14.22
CA ILE A 258 2.90 -1.22 14.71
C ILE A 258 3.77 -0.10 14.14
N PRO A 259 5.11 -0.20 14.14
CA PRO A 259 5.95 0.79 13.49
C PRO A 259 5.66 0.95 11.98
N ILE A 260 5.38 -0.15 11.26
CA ILE A 260 5.05 -0.08 9.84
C ILE A 260 3.71 0.65 9.65
N GLY A 261 2.71 0.36 10.48
CA GLY A 261 1.42 1.06 10.45
C GLY A 261 1.56 2.56 10.67
N PHE A 262 2.34 2.98 11.68
CA PHE A 262 2.61 4.40 11.93
C PHE A 262 3.36 5.07 10.78
N SER A 263 4.31 4.38 10.14
CA SER A 263 4.96 4.90 8.92
C SER A 263 3.93 5.16 7.82
N SER A 264 2.99 4.23 7.60
CA SER A 264 1.96 4.35 6.57
C SER A 264 1.01 5.52 6.82
N ILE A 265 0.52 5.70 8.07
CA ILE A 265 -0.31 6.86 8.41
C ILE A 265 0.48 8.16 8.29
N GLY A 266 1.72 8.19 8.79
CA GLY A 266 2.54 9.38 8.72
C GLY A 266 2.79 9.83 7.28
N GLU A 267 2.90 8.88 6.35
CA GLU A 267 3.04 9.16 4.92
C GLU A 267 1.75 9.72 4.32
N VAL A 268 0.61 9.10 4.58
CA VAL A 268 -0.71 9.59 4.13
C VAL A 268 -0.98 10.99 4.73
N GLY A 269 -0.68 11.19 6.01
CA GLY A 269 -0.88 12.45 6.71
C GLY A 269 -0.11 13.63 6.09
N VAL A 270 1.11 13.40 5.59
CA VAL A 270 1.89 14.43 4.89
C VAL A 270 1.19 14.89 3.61
N TYR A 271 0.65 13.96 2.81
CA TYR A 271 -0.08 14.31 1.59
C TYR A 271 -1.40 15.03 1.90
N LEU A 272 -2.13 14.61 2.94
CA LEU A 272 -3.36 15.29 3.39
C LEU A 272 -3.06 16.72 3.84
N LEU A 273 -2.02 16.92 4.66
CA LEU A 273 -1.64 18.25 5.10
C LEU A 273 -1.15 19.11 3.92
N SER A 274 -0.44 18.53 2.96
CA SER A 274 -0.05 19.24 1.72
C SER A 274 -1.26 19.71 0.93
N THR A 275 -2.33 18.90 0.85
CA THR A 275 -3.60 19.28 0.20
C THR A 275 -4.23 20.48 0.91
N VAL A 276 -4.28 20.46 2.25
CA VAL A 276 -4.79 21.59 3.04
C VAL A 276 -3.97 22.87 2.82
N ILE A 277 -2.63 22.77 2.85
CA ILE A 277 -1.76 23.93 2.60
C ILE A 277 -1.97 24.46 1.18
N ILE A 278 -2.01 23.59 0.17
CA ILE A 278 -2.16 23.98 -1.23
C ILE A 278 -3.54 24.59 -1.51
N SER A 279 -4.58 24.20 -0.78
CA SER A 279 -5.91 24.82 -0.93
C SER A 279 -5.92 26.32 -0.61
N LEU A 280 -4.99 26.78 0.23
CA LEU A 280 -4.83 28.20 0.57
C LEU A 280 -4.24 29.04 -0.60
N PHE A 281 -3.63 28.41 -1.58
CA PHE A 281 -3.09 29.07 -2.78
C PHE A 281 -4.10 29.22 -3.93
N GLY A 282 -5.35 28.80 -3.71
CA GLY A 282 -6.45 28.98 -4.63
C GLY A 282 -6.78 27.76 -5.48
N ALA A 283 -7.89 27.86 -6.24
CA ALA A 283 -8.49 26.74 -6.97
C ALA A 283 -7.58 26.14 -8.05
N THR A 284 -6.81 26.98 -8.76
CA THR A 284 -5.87 26.51 -9.80
C THR A 284 -4.77 25.61 -9.20
N ALA A 285 -4.18 26.02 -8.08
CA ALA A 285 -3.15 25.24 -7.41
C ALA A 285 -3.71 23.92 -6.88
N LEU A 286 -4.91 23.95 -6.28
CA LEU A 286 -5.59 22.77 -5.75
C LEU A 286 -5.95 21.79 -6.87
N ALA A 287 -6.48 22.26 -8.00
CA ALA A 287 -6.79 21.42 -9.15
C ALA A 287 -5.54 20.73 -9.73
N ALA A 288 -4.45 21.48 -9.89
CA ALA A 288 -3.17 20.94 -10.34
C ALA A 288 -2.60 19.89 -9.36
N HIS A 289 -2.71 20.15 -8.06
CA HIS A 289 -2.33 19.21 -7.02
C HIS A 289 -3.16 17.92 -7.06
N ALA A 290 -4.47 18.03 -7.26
CA ALA A 290 -5.36 16.87 -7.36
C ALA A 290 -4.97 15.95 -8.53
N ILE A 291 -4.66 16.51 -9.71
CA ILE A 291 -4.14 15.76 -10.87
C ILE A 291 -2.84 15.04 -10.48
N THR A 292 -1.91 15.76 -9.85
CA THR A 292 -0.62 15.21 -9.45
C THR A 292 -0.76 14.09 -8.42
N LEU A 293 -1.68 14.23 -7.45
CA LEU A 293 -1.97 13.17 -6.47
C LEU A 293 -2.52 11.89 -7.10
N ARG A 294 -3.34 11.99 -8.16
CA ARG A 294 -3.82 10.80 -8.89
C ARG A 294 -2.64 10.04 -9.52
N MET A 295 -1.69 10.74 -10.11
CA MET A 295 -0.47 10.13 -10.64
C MET A 295 0.44 9.59 -9.53
N ALA A 296 0.58 10.32 -8.42
CA ALA A 296 1.32 9.85 -7.26
C ALA A 296 0.74 8.53 -6.70
N GLY A 297 -0.57 8.35 -6.71
CA GLY A 297 -1.22 7.09 -6.33
C GLY A 297 -0.81 5.90 -7.21
N VAL A 298 -0.74 6.10 -8.54
CA VAL A 298 -0.27 5.07 -9.49
C VAL A 298 1.19 4.71 -9.18
N VAL A 299 2.05 5.71 -9.04
CA VAL A 299 3.47 5.53 -8.73
C VAL A 299 3.66 4.84 -7.37
N TYR A 300 2.86 5.20 -6.38
CA TYR A 300 2.87 4.55 -5.07
C TYR A 300 2.53 3.06 -5.16
N ALA A 301 1.51 2.69 -5.95
CA ALA A 301 1.15 1.28 -6.18
C ALA A 301 2.30 0.47 -6.79
N LEU A 302 3.03 1.08 -7.73
CA LEU A 302 4.21 0.48 -8.36
C LEU A 302 5.33 0.26 -7.31
N THR A 303 5.63 1.26 -6.52
CA THR A 303 6.69 1.24 -5.50
C THR A 303 6.37 0.28 -4.35
N LEU A 304 5.08 0.20 -3.95
CA LEU A 304 4.60 -0.73 -2.92
C LEU A 304 4.86 -2.18 -3.32
N GLY A 305 4.60 -2.54 -4.59
CA GLY A 305 4.85 -3.87 -5.11
C GLY A 305 6.32 -4.28 -5.00
N LEU A 306 7.23 -3.38 -5.41
CA LEU A 306 8.66 -3.59 -5.32
C LEU A 306 9.14 -3.74 -3.86
N SER A 307 8.68 -2.84 -2.98
CA SER A 307 9.04 -2.86 -1.56
C SER A 307 8.59 -4.16 -0.89
N GLN A 308 7.38 -4.63 -1.18
CA GLN A 308 6.87 -5.89 -0.62
C GLN A 308 7.64 -7.10 -1.14
N ALA A 309 7.94 -7.15 -2.43
CA ALA A 309 8.74 -8.21 -3.04
C ALA A 309 10.17 -8.25 -2.46
N ALA A 310 10.82 -7.09 -2.32
CA ALA A 310 12.15 -6.98 -1.71
C ALA A 310 12.15 -7.45 -0.25
N THR A 311 11.15 -7.06 0.55
CA THR A 311 11.00 -7.52 1.94
C THR A 311 10.93 -9.05 2.04
N VAL A 312 10.17 -9.68 1.13
CA VAL A 312 10.02 -11.14 1.09
C VAL A 312 11.33 -11.82 0.68
N ARG A 313 12.02 -11.30 -0.36
CA ARG A 313 13.29 -11.87 -0.85
C ARG A 313 14.40 -11.80 0.19
N VAL A 314 14.62 -10.63 0.75
CA VAL A 314 15.61 -10.43 1.82
C VAL A 314 15.24 -11.25 3.05
N GLY A 315 13.97 -11.24 3.48
CA GLY A 315 13.52 -12.07 4.60
C GLY A 315 13.78 -13.56 4.39
N TYR A 316 13.56 -14.06 3.18
CA TYR A 316 13.87 -15.45 2.81
C TYR A 316 15.38 -15.76 2.91
N ALA A 317 16.24 -14.88 2.41
CA ALA A 317 17.70 -15.03 2.49
C ALA A 317 18.17 -15.00 3.97
N VAL A 318 17.62 -14.08 4.78
CA VAL A 318 17.88 -14.02 6.23
C VAL A 318 17.47 -15.32 6.91
N GLY A 319 16.33 -15.88 6.58
CA GLY A 319 15.86 -17.16 7.13
C GLY A 319 16.76 -18.32 6.80
N ARG A 320 17.41 -18.32 5.62
CA ARG A 320 18.39 -19.34 5.22
C ARG A 320 19.72 -19.24 5.98
N GLY A 321 20.01 -18.11 6.63
CA GLY A 321 21.32 -17.84 7.22
C GLY A 321 22.43 -17.72 6.16
N ASP A 322 22.08 -17.38 4.92
CA ASP A 322 23.00 -17.30 3.78
C ASP A 322 23.46 -15.84 3.60
N SER A 323 24.60 -15.48 4.20
CA SER A 323 25.15 -14.12 4.18
C SER A 323 25.33 -13.59 2.76
N ARG A 324 25.73 -14.43 1.83
CA ARG A 324 25.87 -14.07 0.42
C ARG A 324 24.51 -13.81 -0.23
N GLY A 325 23.55 -14.68 0.00
CA GLY A 325 22.17 -14.49 -0.49
C GLY A 325 21.51 -13.24 0.09
N MET A 326 21.80 -12.90 1.35
CA MET A 326 21.35 -11.65 1.97
C MET A 326 21.92 -10.42 1.25
N ALA A 327 23.24 -10.42 0.99
CA ALA A 327 23.90 -9.33 0.26
C ALA A 327 23.37 -9.24 -1.19
N GLU A 328 23.26 -10.38 -1.89
CA GLU A 328 22.76 -10.44 -3.27
C GLU A 328 21.34 -9.91 -3.39
N SER A 329 20.40 -10.37 -2.55
CA SER A 329 19.02 -9.90 -2.54
C SER A 329 18.92 -8.41 -2.19
N SER A 330 19.74 -7.93 -1.24
CA SER A 330 19.75 -6.54 -0.82
C SER A 330 20.29 -5.62 -1.90
N TRP A 331 21.45 -5.92 -2.47
CA TRP A 331 22.03 -5.11 -3.55
C TRP A 331 21.17 -5.11 -4.80
N THR A 332 20.62 -6.26 -5.17
CA THR A 332 19.70 -6.36 -6.31
C THR A 332 18.45 -5.51 -6.08
N ALA A 333 17.88 -5.52 -4.86
CA ALA A 333 16.74 -4.69 -4.53
C ALA A 333 17.06 -3.18 -4.62
N LEU A 334 18.24 -2.75 -4.15
CA LEU A 334 18.68 -1.36 -4.26
C LEU A 334 18.85 -0.91 -5.71
N VAL A 335 19.51 -1.73 -6.52
CA VAL A 335 19.74 -1.42 -7.95
C VAL A 335 18.41 -1.37 -8.71
N VAL A 336 17.56 -2.39 -8.54
CA VAL A 336 16.25 -2.43 -9.18
C VAL A 336 15.38 -1.24 -8.74
N GLY A 337 15.40 -0.88 -7.45
CA GLY A 337 14.69 0.29 -6.93
C GLY A 337 15.19 1.60 -7.52
N THR A 338 16.51 1.74 -7.69
CA THR A 338 17.12 2.92 -8.30
C THR A 338 16.74 3.03 -9.78
N VAL A 339 16.87 1.93 -10.54
CA VAL A 339 16.46 1.88 -11.96
C VAL A 339 14.97 2.19 -12.10
N PHE A 340 14.16 1.68 -11.18
CA PHE A 340 12.72 1.91 -11.17
C PHE A 340 12.38 3.38 -10.89
N GLY A 341 13.04 4.00 -9.91
CA GLY A 341 12.90 5.44 -9.65
C GLY A 341 13.30 6.32 -10.83
N LEU A 342 14.42 5.96 -11.49
CA LEU A 342 14.86 6.62 -12.73
C LEU A 342 13.86 6.46 -13.89
N ALA A 343 13.29 5.27 -14.06
CA ALA A 343 12.28 5.02 -15.10
C ALA A 343 11.01 5.83 -14.85
N ILE A 344 10.54 5.92 -13.59
CA ILE A 344 9.39 6.75 -13.21
C ILE A 344 9.70 8.24 -13.47
N PHE A 345 10.88 8.71 -13.07
CA PHE A 345 11.31 10.08 -13.34
C PHE A 345 11.30 10.38 -14.83
N ALA A 346 11.93 9.54 -15.64
CA ALA A 346 11.99 9.72 -17.09
C ALA A 346 10.59 9.73 -17.72
N GLY A 347 9.72 8.81 -17.30
CA GLY A 347 8.33 8.75 -17.75
C GLY A 347 7.54 10.01 -17.41
N LEU A 348 7.58 10.44 -16.14
CA LEU A 348 6.86 11.63 -15.69
C LEU A 348 7.44 12.91 -16.28
N ALA A 349 8.77 13.06 -16.36
CA ALA A 349 9.41 14.22 -16.96
C ALA A 349 9.10 14.34 -18.47
N GLY A 350 9.11 13.20 -19.19
CA GLY A 350 8.79 13.14 -20.60
C GLY A 350 7.32 13.40 -20.94
N THR A 351 6.40 13.12 -20.00
CA THR A 351 4.95 13.23 -20.20
C THR A 351 4.30 14.35 -19.37
N ALA A 352 5.07 15.11 -18.59
CA ALA A 352 4.56 16.14 -17.69
C ALA A 352 3.68 17.18 -18.40
N GLY A 353 4.03 17.55 -19.65
CA GLY A 353 3.25 18.51 -20.43
C GLY A 353 1.94 17.97 -21.01
N SER A 354 1.87 16.66 -21.28
CA SER A 354 0.70 16.03 -21.92
C SER A 354 -0.26 15.37 -20.91
N LEU A 355 0.26 14.83 -19.80
CA LEU A 355 -0.55 14.13 -18.81
C LEU A 355 -1.71 14.95 -18.22
N PRO A 356 -1.57 16.27 -17.90
CA PRO A 356 -2.67 17.04 -17.37
C PRO A 356 -3.87 17.10 -18.32
N TRP A 357 -3.66 17.06 -19.62
CA TRP A 357 -4.71 17.12 -20.63
C TRP A 357 -5.59 15.86 -20.72
N LEU A 358 -5.19 14.76 -20.06
CA LEU A 358 -6.09 13.61 -19.85
C LEU A 358 -7.22 13.91 -18.87
N PHE A 359 -7.08 14.96 -18.04
CA PHE A 359 -8.03 15.32 -16.98
C PHE A 359 -8.75 16.65 -17.27
N LEU A 360 -8.31 17.40 -18.28
CA LEU A 360 -8.78 18.74 -18.56
C LEU A 360 -9.35 18.80 -19.99
N GLU A 361 -10.45 19.54 -20.14
CA GLU A 361 -11.04 19.82 -21.45
C GLU A 361 -10.37 21.04 -22.08
N ASP A 362 -9.93 20.90 -23.32
CA ASP A 362 -9.36 22.01 -24.09
C ASP A 362 -10.41 23.12 -24.30
N GLY A 363 -9.93 24.37 -24.24
CA GLY A 363 -10.75 25.54 -24.54
C GLY A 363 -11.57 26.11 -23.40
N LYS A 364 -11.61 25.46 -22.22
CA LYS A 364 -12.23 26.05 -21.04
C LYS A 364 -11.31 27.09 -20.38
N VAL A 365 -11.91 28.18 -19.88
CA VAL A 365 -11.17 29.26 -19.21
C VAL A 365 -10.45 28.72 -17.98
N GLY A 366 -9.14 28.97 -17.88
CA GLY A 366 -8.30 28.57 -16.75
C GLY A 366 -7.64 27.19 -16.87
N THR A 367 -8.04 26.32 -17.80
CA THR A 367 -7.44 24.98 -17.95
C THR A 367 -5.97 25.01 -18.30
N ALA A 368 -5.53 25.96 -19.12
CA ALA A 368 -4.11 26.14 -19.47
C ALA A 368 -3.24 26.47 -18.24
N ALA A 369 -3.74 27.28 -17.30
CA ALA A 369 -3.04 27.61 -16.06
C ALA A 369 -2.96 26.40 -15.13
N VAL A 370 -4.04 25.60 -15.02
CA VAL A 370 -4.03 24.34 -14.27
C VAL A 370 -3.06 23.35 -14.90
N ALA A 371 -3.08 23.20 -16.23
CA ALA A 371 -2.21 22.27 -16.96
C ALA A 371 -0.72 22.62 -16.78
N SER A 372 -0.35 23.90 -16.91
CA SER A 372 1.03 24.35 -16.71
C SER A 372 1.51 24.15 -15.28
N THR A 373 0.67 24.46 -14.30
CA THR A 373 0.98 24.22 -12.87
C THR A 373 1.12 22.71 -12.61
N ALA A 374 0.18 21.90 -13.09
CA ALA A 374 0.22 20.44 -12.91
C ALA A 374 1.46 19.82 -13.58
N ALA A 375 1.88 20.32 -14.75
CA ALA A 375 3.11 19.88 -15.41
C ALA A 375 4.35 20.11 -14.53
N GLY A 376 4.44 21.27 -13.88
CA GLY A 376 5.51 21.57 -12.91
C GLY A 376 5.49 20.64 -11.69
N LEU A 377 4.29 20.36 -11.15
CA LEU A 377 4.14 19.45 -10.02
C LEU A 377 4.42 17.99 -10.41
N LEU A 378 4.04 17.54 -11.59
CA LEU A 378 4.36 16.20 -12.12
C LEU A 378 5.87 16.02 -12.32
N PHE A 379 6.57 17.06 -12.78
CA PHE A 379 8.02 17.05 -12.84
C PHE A 379 8.64 16.87 -11.43
N LEU A 380 8.14 17.64 -10.43
CA LEU A 380 8.59 17.48 -9.03
C LEU A 380 8.25 16.10 -8.46
N LEU A 381 7.10 15.52 -8.81
CA LEU A 381 6.77 14.12 -8.49
C LEU A 381 7.80 13.16 -9.11
N GLY A 382 8.23 13.41 -10.33
CA GLY A 382 9.30 12.65 -10.97
C GLY A 382 10.61 12.76 -10.18
N VAL A 383 11.05 13.98 -9.85
CA VAL A 383 12.25 14.22 -9.05
C VAL A 383 12.16 13.52 -7.69
N LEU A 384 11.02 13.59 -7.01
CA LEU A 384 10.77 12.88 -5.76
C LEU A 384 11.02 11.38 -5.90
N ASN A 385 10.63 10.79 -7.02
CA ASN A 385 10.77 9.36 -7.25
C ASN A 385 12.20 8.89 -7.49
N LEU A 386 13.13 9.78 -7.83
CA LEU A 386 14.57 9.45 -7.83
C LEU A 386 15.05 9.02 -6.43
N ALA A 387 14.45 9.57 -5.37
CA ALA A 387 14.75 9.18 -4.01
C ALA A 387 13.82 8.06 -3.50
N VAL A 388 12.53 8.06 -3.84
CA VAL A 388 11.54 7.07 -3.39
C VAL A 388 11.91 5.65 -3.79
N GLY A 389 12.33 5.41 -5.03
CA GLY A 389 12.71 4.08 -5.53
C GLY A 389 13.78 3.40 -4.65
N PRO A 390 14.95 3.99 -4.50
CA PRO A 390 16.01 3.46 -3.65
C PRO A 390 15.65 3.44 -2.16
N THR A 391 14.96 4.46 -1.62
CA THR A 391 14.57 4.52 -0.21
C THR A 391 13.58 3.42 0.17
N SER A 392 12.60 3.15 -0.69
CA SER A 392 11.62 2.09 -0.47
C SER A 392 12.27 0.71 -0.46
N SER A 393 13.26 0.48 -1.33
CA SER A 393 14.06 -0.74 -1.35
C SER A 393 14.91 -0.88 -0.09
N ALA A 394 15.59 0.19 0.34
CA ALA A 394 16.38 0.19 1.57
C ALA A 394 15.50 -0.07 2.81
N THR A 395 14.32 0.54 2.88
CA THR A 395 13.34 0.28 3.94
C THR A 395 12.82 -1.15 3.91
N ALA A 396 12.60 -1.72 2.72
CA ALA A 396 12.18 -3.09 2.54
C ALA A 396 13.26 -4.09 3.03
N ILE A 397 14.53 -3.79 2.77
CA ILE A 397 15.66 -4.58 3.28
C ILE A 397 15.65 -4.57 4.81
N LEU A 398 15.54 -3.40 5.44
CA LEU A 398 15.48 -3.27 6.90
C LEU A 398 14.31 -4.06 7.50
N ARG A 399 13.13 -4.01 6.87
CA ARG A 399 11.96 -4.84 7.23
C ARG A 399 12.25 -6.34 7.10
N GLY A 400 12.97 -6.75 6.06
CA GLY A 400 13.43 -8.12 5.87
C GLY A 400 14.34 -8.62 7.00
N PHE A 401 15.13 -7.72 7.60
CA PHE A 401 15.95 -7.95 8.80
C PHE A 401 15.20 -7.73 10.13
N LYS A 402 13.88 -7.49 10.12
CA LYS A 402 13.05 -7.17 11.30
C LYS A 402 13.38 -5.83 11.96
N ASP A 403 14.09 -4.94 11.31
CA ASP A 403 14.27 -3.56 11.77
C ASP A 403 13.16 -2.67 11.20
N THR A 404 12.16 -2.36 12.02
CA THR A 404 10.99 -1.56 11.63
C THR A 404 10.85 -0.27 12.43
N ARG A 405 11.36 -0.25 13.68
CA ARG A 405 11.22 0.89 14.59
C ARG A 405 12.08 2.07 14.18
N ILE A 406 13.36 1.81 13.91
CA ILE A 406 14.30 2.89 13.54
C ILE A 406 13.90 3.48 12.19
N PRO A 407 13.62 2.71 11.13
CA PRO A 407 13.11 3.26 9.89
C PRO A 407 11.84 4.12 10.06
N MET A 408 10.89 3.69 10.90
CA MET A 408 9.70 4.49 11.20
C MET A 408 10.06 5.87 11.76
N VAL A 409 10.89 5.91 12.81
CA VAL A 409 11.27 7.18 13.45
C VAL A 409 12.00 8.09 12.46
N LEU A 410 12.95 7.54 11.69
CA LEU A 410 13.72 8.31 10.71
C LEU A 410 12.82 8.87 9.60
N THR A 411 11.91 8.06 9.07
CA THR A 411 10.95 8.47 8.03
C THR A 411 10.01 9.56 8.54
N LEU A 412 9.41 9.36 9.73
CA LEU A 412 8.52 10.37 10.32
C LEU A 412 9.24 11.67 10.63
N THR A 413 10.45 11.60 11.19
CA THR A 413 11.25 12.79 11.46
C THR A 413 11.59 13.54 10.18
N ALA A 414 12.05 12.84 9.13
CA ALA A 414 12.38 13.46 7.85
C ALA A 414 11.14 14.13 7.21
N LYS A 415 10.01 13.47 7.22
CA LYS A 415 8.79 13.97 6.56
C LYS A 415 8.14 15.11 7.36
N TRP A 416 8.00 14.96 8.67
CA TRP A 416 7.27 15.91 9.50
C TRP A 416 8.14 17.04 10.09
N ALA A 417 9.37 16.75 10.54
CA ALA A 417 10.24 17.74 11.16
C ALA A 417 11.18 18.45 10.18
N ILE A 418 11.41 17.88 8.98
CA ILE A 418 12.25 18.52 7.95
C ILE A 418 11.38 18.94 6.77
N GLY A 419 10.67 18.00 6.15
CA GLY A 419 9.95 18.24 4.91
C GLY A 419 8.80 19.22 5.04
N MET A 420 7.92 19.06 6.05
CA MET A 420 6.76 19.94 6.21
C MET A 420 7.15 21.39 6.56
N PRO A 421 8.12 21.69 7.45
CA PRO A 421 8.63 23.05 7.63
C PRO A 421 9.19 23.66 6.35
N VAL A 422 9.95 22.89 5.55
CA VAL A 422 10.45 23.36 4.24
C VAL A 422 9.31 23.64 3.28
N ALA A 423 8.30 22.73 3.22
CA ALA A 423 7.12 22.92 2.39
C ALA A 423 6.36 24.21 2.73
N PHE A 424 6.17 24.47 4.02
CA PHE A 424 5.54 25.70 4.51
C PHE A 424 6.37 26.93 4.16
N PHE A 425 7.67 26.90 4.47
CA PHE A 425 8.58 28.03 4.19
C PHE A 425 8.66 28.33 2.69
N ALA A 426 8.87 27.32 1.86
CA ALA A 426 8.97 27.50 0.41
C ALA A 426 7.63 27.92 -0.21
N GLY A 427 6.52 27.36 0.26
CA GLY A 427 5.18 27.72 -0.22
C GLY A 427 4.79 29.16 0.08
N PHE A 428 4.96 29.60 1.32
CA PHE A 428 4.47 30.90 1.78
C PHE A 428 5.55 32.00 1.75
N HIS A 429 6.75 31.77 2.27
CA HIS A 429 7.77 32.83 2.40
C HIS A 429 8.55 33.06 1.11
N LEU A 430 8.87 32.00 0.34
CA LEU A 430 9.50 32.14 -0.97
C LEU A 430 8.49 32.41 -2.09
N GLY A 431 7.19 32.31 -1.83
CA GLY A 431 6.14 32.57 -2.81
C GLY A 431 6.04 31.50 -3.91
N TRP A 432 6.61 30.30 -3.70
CA TRP A 432 6.57 29.24 -4.70
C TRP A 432 5.24 28.46 -4.71
N ASN A 433 4.28 28.84 -3.88
CA ASN A 433 2.92 28.28 -3.79
C ASN A 433 2.94 26.75 -3.76
N ALA A 434 2.14 26.07 -4.61
CA ALA A 434 2.08 24.61 -4.68
C ALA A 434 3.44 23.98 -5.01
N GLY A 435 4.26 24.59 -5.86
CA GLY A 435 5.62 24.15 -6.17
C GLY A 435 6.52 24.11 -4.95
N GLY A 436 6.40 25.09 -4.05
CA GLY A 436 7.13 25.13 -2.77
C GLY A 436 6.75 23.97 -1.85
N VAL A 437 5.46 23.63 -1.77
CA VAL A 437 5.00 22.49 -0.98
C VAL A 437 5.57 21.18 -1.53
N TRP A 438 5.52 20.98 -2.83
CA TRP A 438 6.09 19.77 -3.47
C TRP A 438 7.63 19.72 -3.35
N THR A 439 8.31 20.86 -3.39
CA THR A 439 9.75 20.93 -3.10
C THR A 439 10.04 20.47 -1.66
N GLY A 440 9.21 20.84 -0.70
CA GLY A 440 9.31 20.32 0.67
C GLY A 440 9.13 18.81 0.75
N LEU A 441 8.22 18.21 -0.05
CA LEU A 441 8.07 16.75 -0.16
C LEU A 441 9.32 16.09 -0.75
N VAL A 442 9.94 16.70 -1.77
CA VAL A 442 11.21 16.22 -2.34
C VAL A 442 12.31 16.25 -1.28
N VAL A 443 12.46 17.35 -0.55
CA VAL A 443 13.45 17.48 0.55
C VAL A 443 13.19 16.42 1.63
N ALA A 444 11.92 16.20 2.00
CA ALA A 444 11.54 15.16 2.94
C ALA A 444 12.03 13.77 2.51
N GLU A 445 11.85 13.45 1.24
CA GLU A 445 12.21 12.13 0.71
C GLU A 445 13.73 11.97 0.59
N VAL A 446 14.43 13.01 0.16
CA VAL A 446 15.92 13.02 0.14
C VAL A 446 16.48 12.87 1.56
N ALA A 447 15.93 13.59 2.54
CA ALA A 447 16.31 13.42 3.94
C ALA A 447 16.03 12.00 4.44
N THR A 448 14.87 11.44 4.10
CA THR A 448 14.52 10.04 4.41
C THR A 448 15.56 9.08 3.80
N ALA A 449 15.92 9.29 2.53
CA ALA A 449 16.93 8.47 1.85
C ALA A 449 18.26 8.51 2.61
N ILE A 450 18.77 9.69 2.90
CA ILE A 450 20.04 9.87 3.62
C ILE A 450 20.01 9.12 4.97
N LEU A 451 18.96 9.32 5.76
CA LEU A 451 18.82 8.72 7.08
C LEU A 451 18.68 7.19 7.03
N ILE A 452 17.88 6.67 6.09
CA ILE A 452 17.67 5.24 5.92
C ILE A 452 18.95 4.55 5.41
N TYR A 453 19.65 5.15 4.44
CA TYR A 453 20.93 4.62 3.97
C TYR A 453 22.00 4.68 5.06
N ALA A 454 22.08 5.76 5.83
CA ALA A 454 22.98 5.85 6.99
C ALA A 454 22.67 4.73 8.00
N ARG A 455 21.40 4.40 8.24
CA ARG A 455 21.00 3.28 9.10
C ARG A 455 21.42 1.94 8.51
N LEU A 456 21.19 1.75 7.21
CA LEU A 456 21.53 0.51 6.51
C LEU A 456 23.04 0.23 6.58
N LEU A 457 23.87 1.25 6.37
CA LEU A 457 25.32 1.13 6.40
C LEU A 457 25.87 0.96 7.83
N ARG A 458 25.30 1.67 8.84
CA ARG A 458 25.75 1.59 10.24
C ARG A 458 25.24 0.32 10.95
N GLY A 459 24.19 -0.30 10.45
CA GLY A 459 23.52 -1.39 11.13
C GLY A 459 24.32 -2.69 11.27
N GLY A 460 25.55 -2.76 10.76
CA GLY A 460 26.37 -3.97 10.81
C GLY A 460 25.71 -5.17 10.14
N MET A 461 24.57 -4.93 9.46
CA MET A 461 23.95 -5.93 8.63
C MET A 461 24.96 -6.27 7.55
N GLU A 462 25.27 -7.55 7.39
CA GLU A 462 26.33 -8.10 6.55
C GLU A 462 26.13 -7.76 5.05
N LEU A 463 26.00 -6.46 4.75
CA LEU A 463 26.21 -5.90 3.42
C LEU A 463 27.71 -5.80 3.09
N ARG A 464 28.58 -6.27 4.01
CA ARG A 464 30.00 -6.36 3.76
C ARG A 464 30.22 -7.27 2.57
N TRP A 465 30.91 -6.72 1.59
CA TRP A 465 31.40 -7.43 0.45
C TRP A 465 32.09 -8.72 0.94
N PRO A 466 31.68 -9.92 0.53
CA PRO A 466 32.42 -11.12 0.87
C PRO A 466 33.84 -10.96 0.33
N SER A 467 34.82 -10.91 1.25
CA SER A 467 36.23 -10.88 0.96
C SER A 467 36.63 -12.11 0.17
#